data_806b2c337ae618320c73c213cf444dec
#
_entry.id   806b2c337ae618320c73c213cf444dec
#
_cell.length_a   1.000
_cell.length_b   1.000
_cell.length_c   1.000
_cell.angle_alpha   90.00
_cell.angle_beta   90.00
_cell.angle_gamma   90.00
#
_symmetry.space_group_name_H-M   'P 1'
#
loop_
_entity.id
_entity.type
_entity.pdbx_description
1 polymer ?
#
loop_
_entity_poly.entity_id
_entity_poly.type
_entity_poly.pdbx_seq_one_letter_code
_entity_poly.pdbx_strand_id
1 'polypeptide(L)'
;TSAAIAVDCADEGRMGAADEIFAQAKHTANIDHHVTNTMFAQHNAVEAHAAAAAEVVKKLIEQLDADFGANIATCLFCGLVTDTGNFAYSNTTPDTFFAAGELLQRGADNALINRAVYRSAPVSKRRMLGLGLIKAEYLHGGKVAVCKLTRADFDRFNARDEDCEGIIDNLRDVENVEIAMLMREKEPNVYKVSMRAKEYANVCAVAERYGGG
;
A
#
# COMPACT_ATOMS: atom_id res chain seq x y z
N THR A 1 -23.87 -17.72 4.69
CA THR A 1 -22.46 -18.13 4.76
C THR A 1 -22.19 -18.75 6.12
N SER A 2 -21.50 -19.89 6.20
CA SER A 2 -21.21 -20.55 7.47
C SER A 2 -20.00 -19.95 8.19
N ALA A 3 -19.01 -19.47 7.45
CA ALA A 3 -17.83 -18.80 7.97
C ALA A 3 -17.36 -17.69 7.03
N ALA A 4 -16.75 -16.65 7.60
CA ALA A 4 -16.09 -15.57 6.88
C ALA A 4 -14.74 -15.27 7.53
N ILE A 5 -13.73 -15.04 6.71
CA ILE A 5 -12.38 -14.68 7.15
C ILE A 5 -12.00 -13.34 6.51
N ALA A 6 -11.73 -12.34 7.34
CA ALA A 6 -11.11 -11.09 6.92
C ALA A 6 -9.60 -11.25 6.98
N VAL A 7 -8.90 -10.82 5.94
CA VAL A 7 -7.44 -10.86 5.87
C VAL A 7 -6.93 -9.46 5.57
N ASP A 8 -5.90 -9.02 6.28
CA ASP A 8 -5.27 -7.71 6.10
C ASP A 8 -6.25 -6.54 6.31
N CYS A 9 -7.04 -6.64 7.38
CA CYS A 9 -8.10 -5.70 7.68
C CYS A 9 -8.08 -5.31 9.17
N ALA A 10 -7.78 -4.05 9.46
CA ALA A 10 -7.62 -3.56 10.82
C ALA A 10 -8.96 -3.31 11.54
N ASP A 11 -10.03 -3.01 10.82
CA ASP A 11 -11.35 -2.73 11.35
C ASP A 11 -12.45 -3.04 10.31
N GLU A 12 -13.69 -3.17 10.79
CA GLU A 12 -14.86 -3.51 9.97
C GLU A 12 -15.13 -2.48 8.87
N GLY A 13 -14.91 -1.19 9.14
CA GLY A 13 -15.16 -0.12 8.18
C GLY A 13 -14.33 -0.21 6.89
N ARG A 14 -13.22 -0.96 6.92
CA ARG A 14 -12.35 -1.17 5.75
C ARG A 14 -12.88 -2.26 4.81
N MET A 15 -13.81 -3.09 5.23
CA MET A 15 -14.38 -4.15 4.40
C MET A 15 -15.35 -3.63 3.32
N GLY A 16 -15.84 -2.38 3.45
CA GLY A 16 -16.78 -1.79 2.51
C GLY A 16 -18.05 -2.65 2.37
N ALA A 17 -18.44 -2.99 1.14
CA ALA A 17 -19.64 -3.81 0.90
C ALA A 17 -19.53 -5.27 1.41
N ALA A 18 -18.34 -5.75 1.76
CA ALA A 18 -18.17 -7.10 2.31
C ALA A 18 -18.53 -7.18 3.80
N ASP A 19 -18.65 -6.04 4.49
CA ASP A 19 -19.03 -5.98 5.91
C ASP A 19 -20.37 -6.68 6.19
N GLU A 20 -21.38 -6.44 5.36
CA GLU A 20 -22.69 -7.11 5.49
C GLU A 20 -22.58 -8.65 5.38
N ILE A 21 -21.69 -9.15 4.53
CA ILE A 21 -21.47 -10.60 4.38
C ILE A 21 -20.74 -11.16 5.60
N PHE A 22 -19.77 -10.41 6.12
CA PHE A 22 -19.01 -10.78 7.30
C PHE A 22 -19.91 -10.82 8.54
N ALA A 23 -20.72 -9.80 8.76
CA ALA A 23 -21.64 -9.71 9.89
C ALA A 23 -22.73 -10.82 9.92
N GLN A 24 -23.10 -11.36 8.74
CA GLN A 24 -24.08 -12.46 8.63
C GLN A 24 -23.46 -13.85 8.80
N ALA A 25 -22.15 -13.97 8.89
CA ALA A 25 -21.49 -15.25 9.05
C ALA A 25 -21.66 -15.81 10.48
N LYS A 26 -21.86 -17.14 10.61
CA LYS A 26 -21.96 -17.79 11.92
C LYS A 26 -20.63 -17.80 12.66
N HIS A 27 -19.54 -17.89 11.92
CA HIS A 27 -18.18 -17.90 12.45
C HIS A 27 -17.37 -16.85 11.70
N THR A 28 -16.67 -15.99 12.43
CA THR A 28 -15.82 -14.96 11.86
C THR A 28 -14.39 -15.10 12.36
N ALA A 29 -13.44 -14.89 11.47
CA ALA A 29 -12.02 -14.81 11.81
C ALA A 29 -11.38 -13.59 11.15
N ASN A 30 -10.37 -13.03 11.81
CA ASN A 30 -9.52 -11.98 11.26
C ASN A 30 -8.05 -12.41 11.33
N ILE A 31 -7.32 -12.29 10.23
CA ILE A 31 -5.90 -12.56 10.14
C ILE A 31 -5.23 -11.24 9.70
N ASP A 32 -4.42 -10.66 10.57
CA ASP A 32 -3.91 -9.30 10.34
C ASP A 32 -2.55 -9.04 10.99
N HIS A 33 -1.93 -7.93 10.62
CA HIS A 33 -0.67 -7.45 11.18
C HIS A 33 -0.72 -5.97 11.60
N HIS A 34 -1.84 -5.29 11.42
CA HIS A 34 -1.94 -3.88 11.78
C HIS A 34 -1.93 -3.67 13.30
N VAL A 35 -1.06 -2.77 13.78
CA VAL A 35 -0.99 -2.34 15.20
C VAL A 35 -2.32 -1.77 15.70
N THR A 36 -3.10 -1.17 14.79
CA THR A 36 -4.41 -0.53 15.09
C THR A 36 -5.59 -1.48 14.97
N ASN A 37 -5.35 -2.79 14.86
CA ASN A 37 -6.42 -3.76 14.72
C ASN A 37 -7.38 -3.74 15.91
N THR A 38 -8.69 -3.68 15.64
CA THR A 38 -9.74 -3.57 16.65
C THR A 38 -10.20 -4.93 17.21
N MET A 39 -9.62 -6.04 16.73
CA MET A 39 -9.96 -7.41 17.15
C MET A 39 -11.46 -7.74 16.97
N PHE A 40 -12.05 -7.31 15.86
CA PHE A 40 -13.50 -7.30 15.63
C PHE A 40 -14.13 -8.66 15.33
N ALA A 41 -13.33 -9.67 14.96
CA ALA A 41 -13.84 -11.01 14.67
C ALA A 41 -13.99 -11.86 15.94
N GLN A 42 -14.74 -12.98 15.85
CA GLN A 42 -14.83 -13.96 16.95
C GLN A 42 -13.46 -14.61 17.23
N HIS A 43 -12.66 -14.83 16.17
CA HIS A 43 -11.31 -15.36 16.26
C HIS A 43 -10.35 -14.41 15.58
N ASN A 44 -9.29 -13.99 16.27
CA ASN A 44 -8.33 -13.03 15.75
C ASN A 44 -6.91 -13.59 15.84
N ALA A 45 -6.24 -13.68 14.71
CA ALA A 45 -4.82 -13.99 14.58
C ALA A 45 -4.09 -12.71 14.12
N VAL A 46 -3.72 -11.87 15.08
CA VAL A 46 -3.11 -10.56 14.79
C VAL A 46 -1.70 -10.52 15.33
N GLU A 47 -0.71 -10.35 14.44
CA GLU A 47 0.70 -10.25 14.77
C GLU A 47 1.28 -8.89 14.35
N ALA A 48 1.19 -7.90 15.24
CA ALA A 48 1.63 -6.52 14.96
C ALA A 48 3.14 -6.37 14.64
N HIS A 49 3.94 -7.40 14.86
CA HIS A 49 5.38 -7.43 14.51
C HIS A 49 5.64 -8.06 13.15
N ALA A 50 4.65 -8.71 12.54
CA ALA A 50 4.78 -9.24 11.20
C ALA A 50 4.82 -8.10 10.18
N ALA A 51 5.67 -8.23 9.17
CA ALA A 51 5.80 -7.19 8.13
C ALA A 51 4.59 -7.17 7.17
N ALA A 52 3.84 -8.27 7.11
CA ALA A 52 2.67 -8.42 6.26
C ALA A 52 1.71 -9.47 6.85
N ALA A 53 0.42 -9.34 6.59
CA ALA A 53 -0.57 -10.37 6.91
C ALA A 53 -0.21 -11.74 6.26
N ALA A 54 0.54 -11.71 5.15
CA ALA A 54 1.05 -12.91 4.48
C ALA A 54 1.99 -13.75 5.37
N GLU A 55 2.77 -13.15 6.28
CA GLU A 55 3.58 -13.90 7.26
C GLU A 55 2.68 -14.66 8.24
N VAL A 56 1.63 -13.99 8.71
CA VAL A 56 0.68 -14.60 9.65
C VAL A 56 -0.05 -15.75 8.99
N VAL A 57 -0.53 -15.57 7.75
CA VAL A 57 -1.18 -16.63 6.96
C VAL A 57 -0.23 -17.81 6.74
N LYS A 58 1.04 -17.55 6.38
CA LYS A 58 2.06 -18.60 6.20
C LYS A 58 2.19 -19.46 7.47
N LYS A 59 2.37 -18.83 8.63
CA LYS A 59 2.48 -19.51 9.92
C LYS A 59 1.24 -20.34 10.24
N LEU A 60 0.04 -19.82 9.98
CA LEU A 60 -1.20 -20.55 10.20
C LEU A 60 -1.31 -21.80 9.32
N ILE A 61 -0.94 -21.71 8.04
CA ILE A 61 -0.92 -22.86 7.13
C ILE A 61 0.04 -23.95 7.65
N GLU A 62 1.22 -23.56 8.14
CA GLU A 62 2.22 -24.47 8.70
C GLU A 62 1.73 -25.11 10.02
N GLN A 63 1.07 -24.35 10.90
CA GLN A 63 0.48 -24.88 12.13
C GLN A 63 -0.65 -25.88 11.86
N LEU A 64 -1.33 -25.75 10.73
CA LEU A 64 -2.37 -26.71 10.31
C LEU A 64 -1.77 -27.95 9.63
N ASP A 65 -0.45 -28.07 9.58
CA ASP A 65 0.27 -29.13 8.87
C ASP A 65 -0.21 -29.30 7.41
N ALA A 66 -0.60 -28.16 6.80
CA ALA A 66 -1.07 -28.11 5.43
C ALA A 66 0.08 -27.81 4.47
N ASP A 67 0.32 -28.72 3.54
CA ASP A 67 1.29 -28.44 2.48
C ASP A 67 0.71 -27.48 1.44
N PHE A 68 1.56 -26.63 0.89
CA PHE A 68 1.18 -25.69 -0.16
C PHE A 68 2.26 -25.57 -1.24
N GLY A 69 1.82 -25.51 -2.49
CA GLY A 69 2.71 -25.45 -3.65
C GLY A 69 3.03 -24.03 -4.10
N ALA A 70 3.73 -23.94 -5.24
CA ALA A 70 4.29 -22.72 -5.80
C ALA A 70 3.27 -21.57 -6.00
N ASN A 71 2.01 -21.86 -6.33
CA ASN A 71 0.98 -20.84 -6.53
C ASN A 71 0.65 -20.09 -5.22
N ILE A 72 0.44 -20.83 -4.13
CA ILE A 72 0.19 -20.24 -2.81
C ILE A 72 1.45 -19.52 -2.33
N ALA A 73 2.62 -20.13 -2.49
CA ALA A 73 3.90 -19.50 -2.17
C ALA A 73 4.08 -18.17 -2.92
N THR A 74 3.71 -18.11 -4.21
CA THR A 74 3.76 -16.87 -5.01
C THR A 74 2.79 -15.81 -4.48
N CYS A 75 1.58 -16.18 -4.09
CA CYS A 75 0.61 -15.23 -3.50
C CYS A 75 1.11 -14.66 -2.16
N LEU A 76 1.62 -15.52 -1.26
CA LEU A 76 2.18 -15.08 0.02
C LEU A 76 3.43 -14.20 -0.18
N PHE A 77 4.29 -14.56 -1.11
CA PHE A 77 5.45 -13.75 -1.47
C PHE A 77 5.06 -12.39 -2.04
N CYS A 78 3.96 -12.33 -2.82
CA CYS A 78 3.40 -11.05 -3.29
C CYS A 78 3.02 -10.15 -2.12
N GLY A 79 2.31 -10.68 -1.11
CA GLY A 79 1.94 -9.92 0.10
C GLY A 79 3.18 -9.37 0.84
N LEU A 80 4.22 -10.20 1.04
CA LEU A 80 5.47 -9.75 1.64
C LEU A 80 6.11 -8.60 0.85
N VAL A 81 6.20 -8.74 -0.47
CA VAL A 81 6.85 -7.77 -1.36
C VAL A 81 6.08 -6.45 -1.38
N THR A 82 4.75 -6.47 -1.39
CA THR A 82 3.93 -5.24 -1.43
C THR A 82 3.99 -4.47 -0.13
N ASP A 83 3.84 -5.14 1.01
CA ASP A 83 3.77 -4.49 2.32
C ASP A 83 5.13 -4.00 2.84
N THR A 84 6.20 -4.61 2.35
CA THR A 84 7.58 -4.20 2.68
C THR A 84 8.18 -3.22 1.67
N GLY A 85 7.43 -2.82 0.65
CA GLY A 85 7.96 -2.00 -0.44
C GLY A 85 9.17 -2.65 -1.11
N ASN A 86 9.06 -3.93 -1.42
CA ASN A 86 10.16 -4.76 -1.93
C ASN A 86 11.33 -4.85 -0.93
N PHE A 87 11.02 -5.09 0.33
CA PHE A 87 11.98 -5.19 1.45
C PHE A 87 12.75 -3.89 1.77
N ALA A 88 12.23 -2.75 1.36
CA ALA A 88 12.87 -1.45 1.57
C ALA A 88 12.34 -0.69 2.81
N TYR A 89 11.16 -1.05 3.33
CA TYR A 89 10.56 -0.35 4.45
C TYR A 89 11.08 -0.85 5.81
N SER A 90 10.93 -0.02 6.82
CA SER A 90 11.41 -0.27 8.19
C SER A 90 10.69 -1.43 8.93
N ASN A 91 9.54 -1.88 8.42
CA ASN A 91 8.85 -3.06 8.92
C ASN A 91 9.50 -4.38 8.46
N THR A 92 10.46 -4.36 7.54
CA THR A 92 11.20 -5.54 7.09
C THR A 92 12.12 -6.03 8.20
N THR A 93 11.94 -7.26 8.63
CA THR A 93 12.69 -7.91 9.71
C THR A 93 13.51 -9.10 9.19
N PRO A 94 14.43 -9.67 10.00
CA PRO A 94 15.07 -10.94 9.66
C PRO A 94 14.06 -12.05 9.38
N ASP A 95 12.98 -12.13 10.15
CA ASP A 95 11.93 -13.15 9.97
C ASP A 95 11.21 -13.00 8.62
N THR A 96 11.02 -11.75 8.16
CA THR A 96 10.50 -11.46 6.82
C THR A 96 11.39 -12.04 5.72
N PHE A 97 12.71 -11.89 5.84
CA PHE A 97 13.66 -12.49 4.90
C PHE A 97 13.69 -14.02 4.97
N PHE A 98 13.57 -14.60 6.17
CA PHE A 98 13.45 -16.06 6.31
C PHE A 98 12.17 -16.57 5.64
N ALA A 99 11.01 -15.93 5.92
CA ALA A 99 9.76 -16.28 5.28
C ALA A 99 9.83 -16.17 3.75
N ALA A 100 10.42 -15.09 3.24
CA ALA A 100 10.64 -14.89 1.81
C ALA A 100 11.52 -16.01 1.20
N GLY A 101 12.62 -16.39 1.87
CA GLY A 101 13.50 -17.47 1.45
C GLY A 101 12.79 -18.82 1.36
N GLU A 102 12.00 -19.17 2.36
CA GLU A 102 11.20 -20.40 2.38
C GLU A 102 10.14 -20.42 1.28
N LEU A 103 9.47 -19.29 1.03
CA LEU A 103 8.51 -19.18 -0.07
C LEU A 103 9.18 -19.37 -1.43
N LEU A 104 10.39 -18.84 -1.62
CA LEU A 104 11.18 -19.06 -2.83
C LEU A 104 11.60 -20.55 -2.98
N GLN A 105 11.98 -21.23 -1.89
CA GLN A 105 12.26 -22.66 -1.90
C GLN A 105 11.03 -23.49 -2.30
N ARG A 106 9.82 -23.03 -1.94
CA ARG A 106 8.55 -23.64 -2.37
C ARG A 106 8.13 -23.26 -3.79
N GLY A 107 8.96 -22.50 -4.51
CA GLY A 107 8.77 -22.15 -5.92
C GLY A 107 7.99 -20.85 -6.15
N ALA A 108 7.96 -19.91 -5.20
CA ALA A 108 7.40 -18.59 -5.44
C ALA A 108 8.09 -17.88 -6.62
N ASP A 109 7.30 -17.35 -7.55
CA ASP A 109 7.82 -16.66 -8.75
C ASP A 109 8.12 -15.19 -8.46
N ASN A 110 9.29 -14.93 -7.88
CA ASN A 110 9.78 -13.57 -7.63
C ASN A 110 9.87 -12.72 -8.91
N ALA A 111 10.25 -13.32 -10.04
CA ALA A 111 10.38 -12.59 -11.30
C ALA A 111 9.01 -12.11 -11.81
N LEU A 112 7.99 -12.96 -11.70
CA LEU A 112 6.61 -12.60 -12.03
C LEU A 112 6.12 -11.44 -11.16
N ILE A 113 6.28 -11.55 -9.83
CA ILE A 113 5.81 -10.55 -8.88
C ILE A 113 6.50 -9.19 -9.13
N ASN A 114 7.83 -9.17 -9.21
CA ASN A 114 8.54 -7.92 -9.47
C ASN A 114 8.15 -7.28 -10.81
N ARG A 115 7.93 -8.09 -11.85
CA ARG A 115 7.46 -7.57 -13.14
C ARG A 115 6.05 -7.02 -13.03
N ALA A 116 5.11 -7.76 -12.43
CA ALA A 116 3.71 -7.39 -12.35
C ALA A 116 3.50 -6.14 -11.48
N VAL A 117 4.13 -6.08 -10.31
CA VAL A 117 3.92 -5.01 -9.32
C VAL A 117 4.72 -3.75 -9.67
N TYR A 118 6.01 -3.89 -10.01
CA TYR A 118 6.92 -2.74 -10.10
C TYR A 118 7.35 -2.37 -11.52
N ARG A 119 7.28 -3.30 -12.48
CA ARG A 119 7.88 -3.10 -13.81
C ARG A 119 6.88 -3.05 -14.96
N SER A 120 5.60 -3.30 -14.70
CA SER A 120 4.51 -3.29 -15.68
C SER A 120 3.60 -2.09 -15.43
N ALA A 121 3.99 -0.91 -15.93
CA ALA A 121 3.15 0.27 -15.84
C ALA A 121 2.78 0.78 -17.24
N PRO A 122 1.54 1.28 -17.44
CA PRO A 122 1.12 1.91 -18.69
C PRO A 122 2.02 3.09 -19.05
N VAL A 123 2.11 3.39 -20.34
CA VAL A 123 2.89 4.55 -20.84
C VAL A 123 2.36 5.86 -20.24
N SER A 124 1.02 5.98 -20.08
CA SER A 124 0.38 7.12 -19.41
C SER A 124 0.93 7.34 -18.01
N LYS A 125 1.00 6.28 -17.17
CA LYS A 125 1.54 6.34 -15.81
C LYS A 125 3.01 6.81 -15.80
N ARG A 126 3.84 6.28 -16.70
CA ARG A 126 5.26 6.70 -16.83
C ARG A 126 5.41 8.15 -17.28
N ARG A 127 4.55 8.60 -18.21
CA ARG A 127 4.54 9.99 -18.67
C ARG A 127 4.06 10.95 -17.57
N MET A 128 3.01 10.58 -16.83
CA MET A 128 2.52 11.36 -15.69
C MET A 128 3.57 11.48 -14.58
N LEU A 129 4.28 10.41 -14.26
CA LEU A 129 5.40 10.45 -13.32
C LEU A 129 6.50 11.43 -13.80
N GLY A 130 6.94 11.29 -15.03
CA GLY A 130 7.95 12.21 -15.60
C GLY A 130 7.48 13.67 -15.60
N LEU A 131 6.23 13.93 -15.97
CA LEU A 131 5.65 15.27 -15.93
C LEU A 131 5.57 15.79 -14.49
N GLY A 132 5.16 14.97 -13.53
CA GLY A 132 5.08 15.33 -12.12
C GLY A 132 6.41 15.78 -11.55
N LEU A 133 7.50 15.05 -11.87
CA LEU A 133 8.85 15.42 -11.47
C LEU A 133 9.34 16.72 -12.13
N ILE A 134 9.03 16.93 -13.42
CA ILE A 134 9.41 18.16 -14.15
C ILE A 134 8.64 19.39 -13.65
N LYS A 135 7.35 19.22 -13.30
CA LYS A 135 6.49 20.31 -12.80
C LYS A 135 6.66 20.58 -11.31
N ALA A 136 7.47 19.79 -10.62
CA ALA A 136 7.67 19.97 -9.18
C ALA A 136 8.39 21.29 -8.89
N GLU A 137 7.82 22.07 -7.98
CA GLU A 137 8.42 23.26 -7.41
C GLU A 137 8.98 22.92 -6.03
N TYR A 138 10.19 23.41 -5.75
CA TYR A 138 10.87 23.18 -4.49
C TYR A 138 10.92 24.46 -3.66
N LEU A 139 10.28 24.44 -2.51
CA LEU A 139 10.09 25.59 -1.62
C LEU A 139 10.89 25.41 -0.32
N HIS A 140 11.02 26.48 0.45
CA HIS A 140 11.68 26.47 1.76
C HIS A 140 13.08 25.83 1.74
N GLY A 141 13.90 26.22 0.77
CA GLY A 141 15.25 25.67 0.64
C GLY A 141 15.29 24.19 0.24
N GLY A 142 14.28 23.75 -0.49
CA GLY A 142 14.19 22.37 -0.99
C GLY A 142 13.46 21.40 -0.04
N LYS A 143 12.99 21.87 1.13
CA LYS A 143 12.30 21.02 2.11
C LYS A 143 10.86 20.64 1.74
N VAL A 144 10.23 21.39 0.84
CA VAL A 144 8.85 21.15 0.41
C VAL A 144 8.81 21.03 -1.09
N ALA A 145 8.36 19.88 -1.60
CA ALA A 145 8.10 19.66 -3.02
C ALA A 145 6.60 19.77 -3.30
N VAL A 146 6.21 20.60 -4.25
CA VAL A 146 4.82 20.80 -4.66
C VAL A 146 4.67 20.52 -6.14
N CYS A 147 3.76 19.64 -6.51
CA CYS A 147 3.40 19.39 -7.90
C CYS A 147 1.91 19.63 -8.13
N LYS A 148 1.59 20.40 -9.17
CA LYS A 148 0.22 20.66 -9.61
C LYS A 148 -0.01 20.04 -10.98
N LEU A 149 -0.97 19.12 -11.06
CA LEU A 149 -1.43 18.48 -12.29
C LEU A 149 -2.82 18.97 -12.65
N THR A 150 -2.96 19.49 -13.86
CA THR A 150 -4.22 20.05 -14.40
C THR A 150 -4.95 19.01 -15.26
N ARG A 151 -6.24 19.23 -15.55
CA ARG A 151 -6.98 18.38 -16.49
C ARG A 151 -6.28 18.28 -17.85
N ALA A 152 -5.74 19.38 -18.35
CA ALA A 152 -4.98 19.39 -19.59
C ALA A 152 -3.75 18.44 -19.57
N ASP A 153 -3.11 18.25 -18.41
CA ASP A 153 -2.01 17.30 -18.25
C ASP A 153 -2.51 15.85 -18.40
N PHE A 154 -3.68 15.54 -17.83
CA PHE A 154 -4.31 14.23 -17.98
C PHE A 154 -4.72 13.96 -19.42
N ASP A 155 -5.38 14.92 -20.06
CA ASP A 155 -5.87 14.81 -21.44
C ASP A 155 -4.69 14.60 -22.40
N ARG A 156 -3.57 15.32 -22.20
CA ARG A 156 -2.34 15.21 -23.00
C ARG A 156 -1.81 13.78 -23.11
N PHE A 157 -1.95 12.99 -22.05
CA PHE A 157 -1.41 11.63 -21.99
C PHE A 157 -2.49 10.56 -21.98
N ASN A 158 -3.77 10.94 -22.15
CA ASN A 158 -4.91 10.05 -21.96
C ASN A 158 -4.80 9.29 -20.63
N ALA A 159 -4.45 10.03 -19.57
CA ALA A 159 -4.15 9.49 -18.26
C ALA A 159 -5.39 9.50 -17.36
N ARG A 160 -5.46 8.53 -16.45
CA ARG A 160 -6.47 8.44 -15.40
C ARG A 160 -5.85 8.81 -14.05
N ASP A 161 -6.69 8.97 -13.03
CA ASP A 161 -6.25 9.28 -11.67
C ASP A 161 -5.25 8.26 -11.12
N GLU A 162 -5.44 6.99 -11.44
CA GLU A 162 -4.57 5.87 -11.07
C GLU A 162 -3.15 6.02 -11.63
N ASP A 163 -3.01 6.69 -12.77
CA ASP A 163 -1.71 6.94 -13.39
C ASP A 163 -0.84 7.94 -12.61
N CYS A 164 -1.41 8.60 -11.59
CA CYS A 164 -0.68 9.49 -10.69
C CYS A 164 -0.07 8.76 -9.47
N GLU A 165 -0.34 7.47 -9.30
CA GLU A 165 0.24 6.71 -8.19
C GLU A 165 1.77 6.68 -8.29
N GLY A 166 2.40 6.88 -7.12
CA GLY A 166 3.86 6.93 -6.98
C GLY A 166 4.48 8.30 -7.26
N ILE A 167 3.75 9.27 -7.85
CA ILE A 167 4.32 10.62 -8.09
C ILE A 167 4.72 11.27 -6.76
N ILE A 168 3.81 11.27 -5.78
CA ILE A 168 4.05 11.92 -4.49
C ILE A 168 5.19 11.26 -3.72
N ASP A 169 5.34 9.94 -3.82
CA ASP A 169 6.41 9.22 -3.16
C ASP A 169 7.76 9.55 -3.80
N ASN A 170 7.82 9.60 -5.12
CA ASN A 170 9.03 10.03 -5.84
C ASN A 170 9.40 11.49 -5.52
N LEU A 171 8.43 12.38 -5.28
CA LEU A 171 8.70 13.76 -4.85
C LEU A 171 9.25 13.80 -3.41
N ARG A 172 8.68 12.99 -2.50
CA ARG A 172 9.15 12.89 -1.11
C ARG A 172 10.57 12.33 -1.03
N ASP A 173 10.89 11.39 -1.91
CA ASP A 173 12.18 10.69 -1.91
C ASP A 173 13.33 11.52 -2.50
N VAL A 174 13.04 12.73 -3.02
CA VAL A 174 14.08 13.68 -3.42
C VAL A 174 14.90 14.10 -2.18
N GLU A 175 16.19 14.26 -2.36
CA GLU A 175 17.12 14.70 -1.32
C GLU A 175 16.66 16.01 -0.68
N ASN A 176 16.74 16.12 0.64
CA ASN A 176 16.32 17.25 1.46
C ASN A 176 14.80 17.55 1.50
N VAL A 177 13.96 16.86 0.74
CA VAL A 177 12.52 17.02 0.82
C VAL A 177 12.00 16.33 2.07
N GLU A 178 11.29 17.07 2.91
CA GLU A 178 10.56 16.57 4.07
C GLU A 178 9.07 16.41 3.78
N ILE A 179 8.48 17.34 3.04
CA ILE A 179 7.05 17.31 2.70
C ILE A 179 6.89 17.30 1.18
N ALA A 180 6.15 16.34 0.67
CA ALA A 180 5.67 16.32 -0.70
C ALA A 180 4.16 16.61 -0.75
N MET A 181 3.75 17.45 -1.70
CA MET A 181 2.36 17.79 -1.96
C MET A 181 2.05 17.56 -3.44
N LEU A 182 1.02 16.76 -3.71
CA LEU A 182 0.50 16.53 -5.05
C LEU A 182 -0.94 17.07 -5.14
N MET A 183 -1.14 18.05 -6.03
CA MET A 183 -2.44 18.66 -6.30
C MET A 183 -2.95 18.16 -7.66
N ARG A 184 -4.09 17.48 -7.69
CA ARG A 184 -4.71 16.95 -8.91
C ARG A 184 -6.04 17.66 -9.16
N GLU A 185 -6.17 18.32 -10.29
CA GLU A 185 -7.40 18.99 -10.68
C GLU A 185 -8.51 17.99 -10.96
N LYS A 186 -9.64 18.10 -10.27
CA LYS A 186 -10.84 17.29 -10.44
C LYS A 186 -11.87 17.99 -11.31
N GLU A 187 -12.11 19.25 -11.01
CA GLU A 187 -12.96 20.17 -11.75
C GLU A 187 -12.19 21.49 -11.92
N PRO A 188 -12.61 22.39 -12.79
CA PRO A 188 -11.93 23.67 -13.00
C PRO A 188 -11.67 24.40 -11.67
N ASN A 189 -10.38 24.57 -11.33
CA ASN A 189 -9.90 25.19 -10.08
C ASN A 189 -10.23 24.41 -8.78
N VAL A 190 -10.73 23.17 -8.86
CA VAL A 190 -10.96 22.28 -7.70
C VAL A 190 -9.91 21.18 -7.70
N TYR A 191 -9.14 21.09 -6.62
CA TYR A 191 -8.02 20.16 -6.53
C TYR A 191 -8.18 19.16 -5.40
N LYS A 192 -7.93 17.87 -5.68
CA LYS A 192 -7.65 16.89 -4.64
C LYS A 192 -6.18 17.04 -4.27
N VAL A 193 -5.92 17.34 -2.99
CA VAL A 193 -4.58 17.49 -2.44
C VAL A 193 -4.19 16.22 -1.69
N SER A 194 -3.00 15.70 -1.98
CA SER A 194 -2.37 14.62 -1.21
C SER A 194 -1.06 15.13 -0.63
N MET A 195 -0.77 14.80 0.61
CA MET A 195 0.47 15.17 1.28
C MET A 195 1.16 13.93 1.85
N ARG A 196 2.49 13.94 1.86
CA ARG A 196 3.34 12.94 2.51
C ARG A 196 4.50 13.63 3.21
N ALA A 197 4.84 13.14 4.40
CA ALA A 197 6.04 13.55 5.10
C ALA A 197 7.08 12.42 5.04
N LYS A 198 8.36 12.79 5.19
CA LYS A 198 9.47 11.83 5.22
C LYS A 198 9.73 11.38 6.66
N GLU A 199 9.98 12.27 7.59
CA GLU A 199 10.46 11.93 8.94
C GLU A 199 9.70 12.65 10.06
N TYR A 200 9.69 13.98 10.09
CA TYR A 200 9.28 14.75 11.27
C TYR A 200 8.04 15.60 11.09
N ALA A 201 7.57 15.86 9.87
CA ALA A 201 6.44 16.73 9.65
C ALA A 201 5.10 16.00 9.83
N ASN A 202 4.19 16.63 10.58
CA ASN A 202 2.84 16.10 10.75
C ASN A 202 1.88 16.69 9.69
N VAL A 203 1.81 16.04 8.54
CA VAL A 203 0.92 16.46 7.44
C VAL A 203 -0.56 16.14 7.69
N CYS A 204 -0.86 15.16 8.58
CA CYS A 204 -2.23 14.86 8.98
C CYS A 204 -2.86 16.05 9.70
N ALA A 205 -2.16 16.63 10.69
CA ALA A 205 -2.63 17.82 11.40
C ALA A 205 -2.87 19.03 10.48
N VAL A 206 -2.13 19.11 9.36
CA VAL A 206 -2.39 20.13 8.34
C VAL A 206 -3.66 19.80 7.56
N ALA A 207 -3.83 18.55 7.12
CA ALA A 207 -4.99 18.11 6.36
C ALA A 207 -6.29 18.31 7.16
N GLU A 208 -6.31 17.94 8.45
CA GLU A 208 -7.47 18.10 9.34
C GLU A 208 -7.98 19.54 9.42
N ARG A 209 -7.09 20.54 9.41
CA ARG A 209 -7.47 21.97 9.41
C ARG A 209 -8.25 22.39 8.16
N TYR A 210 -8.15 21.62 7.09
CA TYR A 210 -8.82 21.88 5.81
C TYR A 210 -9.90 20.83 5.50
N GLY A 211 -10.35 20.08 6.51
CA GLY A 211 -11.41 19.09 6.37
C GLY A 211 -10.98 17.80 5.66
N GLY A 212 -9.67 17.52 5.63
CA GLY A 212 -9.07 16.27 5.15
C GLY A 212 -8.64 15.37 6.31
N GLY A 213 -7.99 14.22 5.99
CA GLY A 213 -7.48 13.26 6.96
C GLY A 213 -6.82 12.08 6.27
#